data_48a0030cabff2dbd065e0465b13b3734
#
_entry.id   48a0030cabff2dbd065e0465b13b3734
#
_cell.length_a   1.000
_cell.length_b   1.000
_cell.length_c   1.000
_cell.angle_alpha   90.00
_cell.angle_beta   90.00
_cell.angle_gamma   90.00
#
_symmetry.space_group_name_H-M   'P 1'
#
loop_
_entity.id
_entity.type
_entity.pdbx_description
1 polymer ?
#
loop_
_entity_poly.entity_id
_entity_poly.type
_entity_poly.pdbx_seq_one_letter_code
_entity_poly.pdbx_strand_id
1 'polypeptide(L)'
;LVRNYVDEREMSGALLKPSSKSQQEAHQQAVHNIADQLFPFPTPEYPHFRSFVNEPEAEQTIYTNYGNTLEPDIVVLQWPEKLPVMVAEVVTSDMLRDDVAEEVWAVEARLDGVRFFLYVPAGHASEAKALLKRHKIKDVSLRTWRNITGLKTIDVAAVR
;
A
#
# COMPACT_ATOMS: atom_id res chain seq x y z
N LEU A 1 -1.58 -27.73 -12.92
CA LEU A 1 -0.64 -26.62 -13.17
C LEU A 1 -1.36 -25.28 -13.26
N VAL A 2 -2.43 -25.21 -14.05
CA VAL A 2 -3.27 -24.01 -14.16
C VAL A 2 -3.99 -23.72 -12.82
N ARG A 3 -4.34 -24.76 -12.09
CA ARG A 3 -5.04 -24.71 -10.81
C ARG A 3 -4.21 -24.03 -9.72
N ASN A 4 -2.92 -24.35 -9.65
CA ASN A 4 -2.01 -23.74 -8.67
C ASN A 4 -1.77 -22.26 -8.94
N TYR A 5 -1.77 -21.86 -10.19
CA TYR A 5 -1.58 -20.46 -10.57
C TYR A 5 -2.77 -19.58 -10.19
N VAL A 6 -3.99 -20.10 -10.35
CA VAL A 6 -5.21 -19.38 -9.97
C VAL A 6 -5.31 -19.28 -8.44
N ASP A 7 -4.96 -20.37 -7.73
CA ASP A 7 -4.97 -20.40 -6.27
C ASP A 7 -3.97 -19.41 -5.66
N GLU A 8 -2.78 -19.26 -6.25
CA GLU A 8 -1.79 -18.28 -5.82
C GLU A 8 -2.27 -16.85 -5.99
N ARG A 9 -2.99 -16.54 -7.06
CA ARG A 9 -3.60 -15.22 -7.28
C ARG A 9 -4.69 -14.92 -6.27
N GLU A 10 -5.53 -15.87 -5.96
CA GLU A 10 -6.59 -15.73 -4.96
C GLU A 10 -6.00 -15.55 -3.56
N MET A 11 -4.94 -16.29 -3.23
CA MET A 11 -4.23 -16.16 -1.97
C MET A 11 -3.57 -14.78 -1.83
N SER A 12 -2.91 -14.29 -2.88
CA SER A 12 -2.29 -12.96 -2.88
C SER A 12 -3.33 -11.86 -2.69
N GLY A 13 -4.48 -11.95 -3.37
CA GLY A 13 -5.58 -11.02 -3.19
C GLY A 13 -6.18 -11.05 -1.78
N ALA A 14 -6.25 -12.24 -1.15
CA ALA A 14 -6.74 -12.40 0.22
C ALA A 14 -5.80 -11.77 1.25
N LEU A 15 -4.47 -11.82 1.04
CA LEU A 15 -3.47 -11.20 1.93
C LEU A 15 -3.57 -9.69 1.95
N LEU A 16 -4.05 -9.07 0.87
CA LEU A 16 -4.15 -7.62 0.73
C LEU A 16 -5.42 -7.04 1.37
N LYS A 17 -6.37 -7.90 1.76
CA LYS A 17 -7.66 -7.43 2.27
C LYS A 17 -7.79 -7.67 3.77
N PRO A 18 -8.35 -6.68 4.52
CA PRO A 18 -8.69 -6.90 5.91
C PRO A 18 -9.72 -8.02 6.08
N SER A 19 -9.70 -8.68 7.24
CA SER A 19 -10.48 -9.90 7.48
C SER A 19 -11.97 -9.66 7.68
N SER A 20 -12.39 -8.50 8.22
CA SER A 20 -13.79 -8.19 8.49
C SER A 20 -14.33 -7.12 7.55
N LYS A 21 -15.65 -7.10 7.36
CA LYS A 21 -16.31 -6.10 6.53
C LYS A 21 -16.10 -4.68 7.08
N SER A 22 -16.20 -4.49 8.39
CA SER A 22 -15.98 -3.18 9.01
C SER A 22 -14.54 -2.70 8.84
N GLN A 23 -13.57 -3.61 8.94
CA GLN A 23 -12.17 -3.29 8.67
C GLN A 23 -11.91 -3.00 7.20
N GLN A 24 -12.59 -3.70 6.29
CA GLN A 24 -12.51 -3.43 4.86
C GLN A 24 -13.03 -2.04 4.53
N GLU A 25 -14.16 -1.63 5.11
CA GLU A 25 -14.73 -0.29 4.91
C GLU A 25 -13.80 0.79 5.48
N ALA A 26 -13.27 0.57 6.68
CA ALA A 26 -12.31 1.49 7.30
C ALA A 26 -11.01 1.58 6.48
N HIS A 27 -10.54 0.46 5.95
CA HIS A 27 -9.37 0.40 5.08
C HIS A 27 -9.59 1.23 3.81
N GLN A 28 -10.70 1.01 3.11
CA GLN A 28 -11.05 1.74 1.89
C GLN A 28 -11.11 3.25 2.14
N GLN A 29 -11.75 3.65 3.23
CA GLN A 29 -11.84 5.06 3.59
C GLN A 29 -10.46 5.66 3.90
N ALA A 30 -9.64 4.94 4.64
CA ALA A 30 -8.28 5.38 4.95
C ALA A 30 -7.43 5.53 3.67
N VAL A 31 -7.50 4.56 2.75
CA VAL A 31 -6.78 4.62 1.48
C VAL A 31 -7.16 5.88 0.69
N HIS A 32 -8.45 6.15 0.53
CA HIS A 32 -8.92 7.33 -0.19
C HIS A 32 -8.51 8.63 0.49
N ASN A 33 -8.61 8.70 1.81
CA ASN A 33 -8.22 9.89 2.57
C ASN A 33 -6.71 10.15 2.49
N ILE A 34 -5.90 9.11 2.58
CA ILE A 34 -4.44 9.23 2.44
C ILE A 34 -4.08 9.66 1.01
N ALA A 35 -4.72 9.06 0.01
CA ALA A 35 -4.47 9.42 -1.39
C ALA A 35 -4.80 10.89 -1.64
N ASP A 36 -5.95 11.37 -1.17
CA ASP A 36 -6.38 12.75 -1.36
C ASP A 36 -5.48 13.76 -0.65
N GLN A 37 -4.98 13.42 0.54
CA GLN A 37 -4.18 14.32 1.35
C GLN A 37 -2.69 14.31 0.97
N LEU A 38 -2.14 13.14 0.66
CA LEU A 38 -0.69 12.96 0.54
C LEU A 38 -0.21 12.60 -0.87
N PHE A 39 -1.12 12.14 -1.73
CA PHE A 39 -0.79 11.78 -3.10
C PHE A 39 -1.76 12.45 -4.08
N PRO A 40 -1.96 13.79 -3.98
CA PRO A 40 -2.97 14.50 -4.79
C PRO A 40 -2.43 14.87 -6.19
N PHE A 41 -1.84 13.93 -6.89
CA PHE A 41 -1.22 14.20 -8.18
C PHE A 41 -2.24 14.12 -9.33
N PRO A 42 -2.15 15.01 -10.34
CA PRO A 42 -1.07 15.96 -10.60
C PRO A 42 -1.15 17.23 -9.75
N THR A 43 0.02 17.80 -9.47
CA THR A 43 0.14 19.11 -8.82
C THR A 43 0.95 20.04 -9.72
N PRO A 44 0.95 21.37 -9.46
CA PRO A 44 1.81 22.30 -10.21
C PRO A 44 3.30 21.95 -10.11
N GLU A 45 3.75 21.38 -8.98
CA GLU A 45 5.14 20.94 -8.79
C GLU A 45 5.45 19.64 -9.53
N TYR A 46 4.45 18.75 -9.63
CA TYR A 46 4.59 17.44 -10.27
C TYR A 46 3.48 17.23 -11.30
N PRO A 47 3.52 18.02 -12.40
CA PRO A 47 2.41 17.98 -13.39
C PRO A 47 2.35 16.68 -14.20
N HIS A 48 3.43 15.90 -14.19
CA HIS A 48 3.49 14.62 -14.92
C HIS A 48 3.17 13.41 -14.05
N PHE A 49 2.92 13.61 -12.75
CA PHE A 49 2.51 12.52 -11.88
C PHE A 49 1.01 12.30 -11.94
N ARG A 50 0.59 11.04 -11.83
CA ARG A 50 -0.82 10.64 -11.77
C ARG A 50 -1.01 9.62 -10.67
N SER A 51 -1.96 9.88 -9.78
CA SER A 51 -2.30 8.97 -8.68
C SER A 51 -3.46 8.07 -9.06
N PHE A 52 -3.37 6.80 -8.64
CA PHE A 52 -4.41 5.80 -8.82
C PHE A 52 -4.64 5.10 -7.49
N VAL A 53 -5.89 4.77 -7.21
CA VAL A 53 -6.31 4.09 -5.99
C VAL A 53 -6.91 2.74 -6.37
N ASN A 54 -6.42 1.67 -5.74
CA ASN A 54 -6.83 0.30 -6.04
C ASN A 54 -7.87 -0.23 -5.04
N GLU A 55 -8.64 0.67 -4.45
CA GLU A 55 -9.72 0.33 -3.53
C GLU A 55 -11.00 1.13 -3.86
N PRO A 56 -12.18 0.49 -3.90
CA PRO A 56 -12.45 -0.95 -3.70
C PRO A 56 -12.06 -1.83 -4.89
N GLU A 57 -11.84 -1.26 -6.06
CA GLU A 57 -11.45 -1.98 -7.27
C GLU A 57 -10.11 -1.46 -7.79
N ALA A 58 -9.35 -2.34 -8.41
CA ALA A 58 -8.05 -1.98 -8.95
C ALA A 58 -8.19 -1.04 -10.15
N GLU A 59 -7.62 0.17 -10.03
CA GLU A 59 -7.53 1.13 -11.13
C GLU A 59 -6.22 0.98 -11.90
N GLN A 60 -5.14 0.59 -11.23
CA GLN A 60 -3.82 0.50 -11.82
C GLN A 60 -3.02 -0.65 -11.25
N THR A 61 -2.73 -1.62 -12.07
CA THR A 61 -1.86 -2.77 -11.74
C THR A 61 -0.42 -2.44 -12.15
N ILE A 62 0.54 -2.89 -11.35
CA ILE A 62 1.97 -2.84 -11.68
C ILE A 62 2.41 -4.23 -12.14
N TYR A 63 3.08 -4.29 -13.29
CA TYR A 63 3.65 -5.52 -13.82
C TYR A 63 5.15 -5.52 -13.55
N THR A 64 5.61 -6.56 -12.85
CA THR A 64 7.04 -6.71 -12.57
C THR A 64 7.76 -7.40 -13.72
N ASN A 65 9.09 -7.23 -13.78
CA ASN A 65 9.92 -7.90 -14.78
C ASN A 65 9.93 -9.44 -14.65
N TYR A 66 9.45 -9.93 -13.52
CA TYR A 66 9.39 -11.37 -13.21
C TYR A 66 8.02 -12.00 -13.54
N GLY A 67 7.14 -11.24 -14.18
CA GLY A 67 5.82 -11.72 -14.56
C GLY A 67 4.77 -11.66 -13.46
N ASN A 68 5.08 -11.09 -12.30
CA ASN A 68 4.12 -10.88 -11.22
C ASN A 68 3.33 -9.60 -11.44
N THR A 69 2.11 -9.58 -10.91
CA THR A 69 1.27 -8.37 -10.88
C THR A 69 1.11 -7.91 -9.44
N LEU A 70 1.19 -6.60 -9.24
CA LEU A 70 1.00 -5.97 -7.93
C LEU A 70 -0.12 -4.96 -8.03
N GLU A 71 -0.92 -4.88 -6.98
CA GLU A 71 -2.00 -3.92 -6.85
C GLU A 71 -1.88 -3.17 -5.51
N PRO A 72 -0.83 -2.30 -5.37
CA PRO A 72 -0.70 -1.49 -4.16
C PRO A 72 -1.94 -0.62 -3.96
N ASP A 73 -2.27 -0.30 -2.72
CA ASP A 73 -3.44 0.53 -2.43
C ASP A 73 -3.41 1.86 -3.17
N ILE A 74 -2.23 2.47 -3.26
CA ILE A 74 -2.02 3.73 -3.98
C ILE A 74 -0.82 3.56 -4.91
N VAL A 75 -0.98 3.95 -6.17
CA VAL A 75 0.09 3.94 -7.17
C VAL A 75 0.21 5.33 -7.77
N VAL A 76 1.43 5.83 -7.85
CA VAL A 76 1.73 7.07 -8.57
C VAL A 76 2.60 6.74 -9.76
N LEU A 77 2.13 7.10 -10.95
CA LEU A 77 2.84 6.92 -12.20
C LEU A 77 3.37 8.26 -12.70
N GLN A 78 4.53 8.21 -13.32
CA GLN A 78 5.01 9.31 -14.16
C GLN A 78 4.37 9.17 -15.54
N TRP A 79 3.72 10.22 -15.99
CA TRP A 79 2.99 10.25 -17.24
C TRP A 79 3.74 11.06 -18.29
N PRO A 80 3.73 10.76 -19.59
CA PRO A 80 2.93 9.72 -20.25
C PRO A 80 3.57 8.33 -20.29
N GLU A 81 4.80 8.16 -19.80
CA GLU A 81 5.56 6.91 -19.87
C GLU A 81 4.93 5.79 -19.05
N LYS A 82 4.06 6.13 -18.09
CA LYS A 82 3.39 5.21 -17.17
C LYS A 82 4.37 4.42 -16.30
N LEU A 83 5.43 5.10 -15.86
CA LEU A 83 6.44 4.51 -14.98
C LEU A 83 6.06 4.69 -13.52
N PRO A 84 6.01 3.62 -12.72
CA PRO A 84 5.76 3.75 -11.29
C PRO A 84 6.87 4.55 -10.61
N VAL A 85 6.50 5.53 -9.79
CA VAL A 85 7.44 6.36 -9.03
C VAL A 85 7.20 6.25 -7.53
N MET A 86 5.98 5.97 -7.11
CA MET A 86 5.63 5.77 -5.69
C MET A 86 4.55 4.70 -5.61
N VAL A 87 4.61 3.90 -4.56
CA VAL A 87 3.53 2.99 -4.16
C VAL A 87 3.31 3.11 -2.67
N ALA A 88 2.08 2.91 -2.23
CA ALA A 88 1.74 2.94 -0.82
C ALA A 88 0.80 1.79 -0.47
N GLU A 89 1.07 1.19 0.69
CA GLU A 89 0.17 0.23 1.33
C GLU A 89 -0.39 0.86 2.59
N VAL A 90 -1.69 0.74 2.77
CA VAL A 90 -2.39 1.17 3.98
C VAL A 90 -2.89 -0.09 4.66
N VAL A 91 -2.39 -0.38 5.84
CA VAL A 91 -2.72 -1.64 6.52
C VAL A 91 -3.58 -1.39 7.76
N THR A 92 -4.42 -2.35 8.06
CA THR A 92 -5.15 -2.46 9.32
C THR A 92 -4.38 -3.38 10.26
N SER A 93 -4.74 -3.42 11.54
CA SER A 93 -3.98 -4.17 12.54
C SER A 93 -3.89 -5.68 12.24
N ASP A 94 -4.94 -6.25 11.64
CA ASP A 94 -4.99 -7.67 11.29
C ASP A 94 -4.07 -8.04 10.11
N MET A 95 -3.55 -7.05 9.39
CA MET A 95 -2.61 -7.24 8.28
C MET A 95 -1.14 -7.16 8.71
N LEU A 96 -0.87 -6.92 9.99
CA LEU A 96 0.49 -6.90 10.54
C LEU A 96 0.93 -8.34 10.84
N ARG A 97 1.30 -9.05 9.78
CA ARG A 97 1.66 -10.47 9.83
C ARG A 97 2.89 -10.73 8.97
N ASP A 98 3.61 -11.81 9.31
CA ASP A 98 4.81 -12.22 8.58
C ASP A 98 4.54 -12.52 7.10
N ASP A 99 3.44 -13.19 6.79
CA ASP A 99 3.08 -13.54 5.41
C ASP A 99 2.82 -12.30 4.56
N VAL A 100 2.13 -11.29 5.10
CA VAL A 100 1.89 -10.02 4.42
C VAL A 100 3.21 -9.27 4.20
N ALA A 101 4.06 -9.21 5.21
CA ALA A 101 5.36 -8.56 5.10
C ALA A 101 6.23 -9.21 4.02
N GLU A 102 6.26 -10.53 3.98
CA GLU A 102 7.09 -11.28 3.03
C GLU A 102 6.55 -11.20 1.60
N GLU A 103 5.25 -11.40 1.41
CA GLU A 103 4.67 -11.55 0.09
C GLU A 103 4.19 -10.24 -0.54
N VAL A 104 3.96 -9.21 0.27
CA VAL A 104 3.50 -7.91 -0.21
C VAL A 104 4.56 -6.84 -0.01
N TRP A 105 4.90 -6.52 1.23
CA TRP A 105 5.78 -5.38 1.52
C TRP A 105 7.20 -5.58 0.97
N ALA A 106 7.76 -6.77 1.14
CA ALA A 106 9.10 -7.07 0.65
C ALA A 106 9.18 -6.98 -0.87
N VAL A 107 8.13 -7.39 -1.57
CA VAL A 107 8.06 -7.34 -3.03
C VAL A 107 7.96 -5.90 -3.52
N GLU A 108 7.08 -5.10 -2.92
CA GLU A 108 6.90 -3.70 -3.29
C GLU A 108 8.12 -2.83 -2.96
N ALA A 109 8.78 -3.11 -1.83
CA ALA A 109 10.01 -2.41 -1.44
C ALA A 109 11.18 -2.65 -2.39
N ARG A 110 11.15 -3.72 -3.19
CA ARG A 110 12.18 -4.07 -4.17
C ARG A 110 11.93 -3.48 -5.55
N LEU A 111 10.81 -2.80 -5.77
CA LEU A 111 10.55 -2.17 -7.06
C LEU A 111 11.60 -1.11 -7.35
N ASP A 112 12.27 -1.25 -8.48
CA ASP A 112 13.40 -0.42 -8.84
C ASP A 112 12.95 1.01 -9.17
N GLY A 113 13.59 2.00 -8.54
CA GLY A 113 13.26 3.41 -8.77
C GLY A 113 11.92 3.86 -8.18
N VAL A 114 11.30 3.05 -7.32
CA VAL A 114 9.98 3.33 -6.74
C VAL A 114 10.13 3.55 -5.23
N ARG A 115 9.56 4.64 -4.71
CA ARG A 115 9.48 4.86 -3.26
C ARG A 115 8.31 4.08 -2.70
N PHE A 116 8.56 3.33 -1.64
CA PHE A 116 7.54 2.55 -0.95
C PHE A 116 7.16 3.21 0.38
N PHE A 117 5.87 3.50 0.55
CA PHE A 117 5.28 4.07 1.76
C PHE A 117 4.41 3.01 2.42
N LEU A 118 4.59 2.82 3.72
CA LEU A 118 3.77 1.91 4.51
C LEU A 118 3.06 2.69 5.60
N TYR A 119 1.73 2.69 5.57
CA TYR A 119 0.88 3.37 6.54
C TYR A 119 0.27 2.33 7.47
N VAL A 120 0.62 2.37 8.75
CA VAL A 120 0.14 1.44 9.76
C VAL A 120 -0.72 2.15 10.79
N PRO A 121 -1.67 1.46 11.45
CA PRO A 121 -2.52 2.12 12.44
C PRO A 121 -1.70 2.72 13.57
N ALA A 122 -2.14 3.87 14.09
CA ALA A 122 -1.52 4.49 15.26
C ALA A 122 -1.45 3.50 16.43
N GLY A 123 -0.30 3.47 17.11
CA GLY A 123 -0.04 2.52 18.17
C GLY A 123 0.59 1.20 17.73
N HIS A 124 0.70 0.95 16.42
CA HIS A 124 1.25 -0.29 15.86
C HIS A 124 2.60 -0.12 15.15
N ALA A 125 3.24 1.03 15.32
CA ALA A 125 4.54 1.28 14.66
C ALA A 125 5.61 0.29 15.08
N SER A 126 5.65 -0.10 16.35
CA SER A 126 6.65 -1.06 16.87
C SER A 126 6.51 -2.43 16.23
N GLU A 127 5.29 -2.92 16.07
CA GLU A 127 5.01 -4.19 15.40
C GLU A 127 5.45 -4.15 13.94
N ALA A 128 5.14 -3.06 13.25
CA ALA A 128 5.54 -2.87 11.86
C ALA A 128 7.07 -2.84 11.73
N LYS A 129 7.77 -2.11 12.60
CA LYS A 129 9.24 -2.08 12.62
C LYS A 129 9.83 -3.46 12.82
N ALA A 130 9.25 -4.25 13.73
CA ALA A 130 9.72 -5.61 14.00
C ALA A 130 9.57 -6.50 12.76
N LEU A 131 8.47 -6.40 12.05
CA LEU A 131 8.24 -7.14 10.82
C LEU A 131 9.20 -6.72 9.72
N LEU A 132 9.40 -5.41 9.52
CA LEU A 132 10.33 -4.89 8.53
C LEU A 132 11.76 -5.40 8.80
N LYS A 133 12.18 -5.37 10.05
CA LYS A 133 13.50 -5.85 10.45
C LYS A 133 13.65 -7.36 10.26
N ARG A 134 12.65 -8.13 10.66
CA ARG A 134 12.66 -9.60 10.54
C ARG A 134 12.78 -10.05 9.09
N HIS A 135 12.08 -9.37 8.20
CA HIS A 135 12.07 -9.69 6.77
C HIS A 135 13.12 -8.91 5.97
N LYS A 136 13.99 -8.16 6.64
CA LYS A 136 15.08 -7.39 6.04
C LYS A 136 14.60 -6.44 4.95
N ILE A 137 13.46 -5.81 5.19
CA ILE A 137 12.87 -4.85 4.28
C ILE A 137 13.44 -3.48 4.59
N LYS A 138 14.11 -2.88 3.60
CA LYS A 138 14.79 -1.58 3.72
C LYS A 138 14.13 -0.55 2.82
N ASP A 139 14.49 0.71 3.05
CA ASP A 139 14.07 1.86 2.23
C ASP A 139 12.55 2.05 2.20
N VAL A 140 11.92 1.79 3.33
CA VAL A 140 10.49 1.96 3.53
C VAL A 140 10.22 3.27 4.27
N SER A 141 9.33 4.09 3.74
CA SER A 141 8.83 5.27 4.44
C SER A 141 7.66 4.84 5.31
N LEU A 142 7.93 4.58 6.60
CA LEU A 142 6.92 4.13 7.55
C LEU A 142 6.20 5.33 8.16
N ARG A 143 4.87 5.27 8.16
CA ARG A 143 3.98 6.29 8.72
C ARG A 143 2.89 5.63 9.53
N THR A 144 2.33 6.34 10.50
CA THR A 144 1.10 5.89 11.19
C THR A 144 -0.08 6.72 10.72
N TRP A 145 -1.26 6.12 10.78
CA TRP A 145 -2.51 6.80 10.47
C TRP A 145 -3.56 6.51 11.54
N ARG A 146 -4.47 7.43 11.72
CA ARG A 146 -5.64 7.26 12.59
C ARG A 146 -6.79 8.12 12.06
N ASN A 147 -8.01 7.65 12.31
CA ASN A 147 -9.19 8.46 12.04
C ASN A 147 -9.32 9.55 13.12
N ILE A 148 -9.68 10.75 12.68
CA ILE A 148 -9.99 11.84 13.61
C ILE A 148 -11.48 11.74 13.96
N THR A 149 -11.79 11.59 15.23
CA THR A 149 -13.16 11.43 15.72
C THR A 149 -14.04 12.62 15.30
N GLY A 150 -15.18 12.32 14.67
CA GLY A 150 -16.14 13.32 14.21
C GLY A 150 -15.79 14.01 12.90
N LEU A 151 -14.64 13.68 12.29
CA LEU A 151 -14.21 14.21 11.00
C LEU A 151 -13.98 13.06 10.01
N LYS A 152 -14.24 13.32 8.72
CA LYS A 152 -13.94 12.36 7.65
C LYS A 152 -12.50 12.50 7.17
N THR A 153 -11.59 12.85 8.06
CA THR A 153 -10.18 13.02 7.76
C THR A 153 -9.36 12.08 8.64
N ILE A 154 -8.14 11.84 8.21
CA ILE A 154 -7.18 11.06 8.96
C ILE A 154 -6.00 11.92 9.38
N ASP A 155 -5.34 11.51 10.45
CA ASP A 155 -4.09 12.09 10.92
C ASP A 155 -2.95 11.13 10.58
N VAL A 156 -1.88 11.64 9.98
CA VAL A 156 -0.73 10.85 9.57
C VAL A 156 0.51 11.40 10.27
N ALA A 157 1.31 10.51 10.84
CA ALA A 157 2.54 10.88 11.52
C ALA A 157 3.72 10.07 10.98
N ALA A 158 4.87 10.73 10.87
CA ALA A 158 6.11 10.06 10.52
C ALA A 158 6.59 9.18 11.68
N VAL A 159 7.17 8.04 11.36
CA VAL A 159 7.78 7.13 12.34
C VAL A 159 9.29 7.28 12.24
N ARG A 160 9.91 7.60 13.37
CA ARG A 160 11.36 7.75 13.49
C ARG A 160 12.05 6.47 13.95
#